data_4c182ca961d68cefc2a583fefec873e8
#
_entry.id   4c182ca961d68cefc2a583fefec873e8
#
_cell.length_a   1.000
_cell.length_b   1.000
_cell.length_c   1.000
_cell.angle_alpha   90.00
_cell.angle_beta   90.00
_cell.angle_gamma   90.00
#
_symmetry.space_group_name_H-M   'P 1'
#
loop_
_entity.id
_entity.type
_entity.pdbx_description
1 polymer ?
#
loop_
_entity_poly.entity_id
_entity_poly.type
_entity_poly.pdbx_seq_one_letter_code
_entity_poly.pdbx_strand_id
1 'polypeptide(L)'
;DFMKAEAYLALGNTTDAANHYEAGMTKSIAKVQSFGSRDGSADNTFAPDAADVAAWIASKVGEFNSAAATSGLDAVGYPTAKDKMDLLGEQYFIAMYGGAGDAFNFIRRTGYPRTLARSLATPTESGSFPRTILYPSGEVATNPNILQRLDLNTKVFWDTGVTNPAN
;
A
#
# COMPACT_ATOMS: atom_id res chain seq x y z
N ASP A 1 13.40 0.50 -2.33
CA ASP A 1 13.31 1.73 -3.12
C ASP A 1 12.05 2.53 -2.77
N PHE A 2 10.84 1.95 -2.68
CA PHE A 2 9.62 2.70 -2.34
C PHE A 2 9.73 3.51 -1.02
N MET A 3 10.30 2.95 0.04
CA MET A 3 10.55 3.70 1.28
C MET A 3 11.55 4.86 1.09
N LYS A 4 12.50 4.72 0.15
CA LYS A 4 13.40 5.84 -0.21
C LYS A 4 12.64 6.91 -0.97
N ALA A 5 11.79 6.51 -1.92
CA ALA A 5 10.94 7.46 -2.64
C ALA A 5 10.05 8.26 -1.69
N GLU A 6 9.45 7.61 -0.69
CA GLU A 6 8.68 8.28 0.36
C GLU A 6 9.53 9.28 1.15
N ALA A 7 10.73 8.87 1.57
CA ALA A 7 11.63 9.76 2.31
C ALA A 7 12.03 11.00 1.48
N TYR A 8 12.31 10.82 0.20
CA TYR A 8 12.63 11.93 -0.71
C TYR A 8 11.42 12.84 -0.95
N LEU A 9 10.20 12.31 -1.03
CA LEU A 9 8.99 13.14 -1.08
C LEU A 9 8.84 13.98 0.18
N ALA A 10 9.07 13.40 1.35
CA ALA A 10 9.01 14.13 2.62
C ALA A 10 10.06 15.25 2.71
N LEU A 11 11.21 15.07 2.04
CA LEU A 11 12.26 16.08 1.95
C LEU A 11 12.03 17.10 0.81
N GLY A 12 10.94 16.99 0.04
CA GLY A 12 10.67 17.85 -1.11
C GLY A 12 11.51 17.56 -2.34
N ASN A 13 12.32 16.51 -2.36
CA ASN A 13 13.15 16.10 -3.49
C ASN A 13 12.38 15.16 -4.43
N THR A 14 11.60 15.74 -5.32
CA THR A 14 10.73 14.99 -6.22
C THR A 14 11.50 14.24 -7.31
N THR A 15 12.69 14.69 -7.67
CA THR A 15 13.53 14.00 -8.67
C THR A 15 14.04 12.67 -8.17
N ASP A 16 14.67 12.64 -7.00
CA ASP A 16 15.13 11.39 -6.42
C ASP A 16 13.97 10.48 -6.00
N ALA A 17 12.85 11.07 -5.59
CA ALA A 17 11.62 10.32 -5.34
C ALA A 17 11.16 9.56 -6.60
N ALA A 18 11.13 10.22 -7.77
CA ALA A 18 10.76 9.59 -9.03
C ALA A 18 11.74 8.47 -9.44
N ASN A 19 13.04 8.71 -9.29
CA ASN A 19 14.07 7.71 -9.59
C ASN A 19 13.89 6.44 -8.72
N HIS A 20 13.62 6.60 -7.44
CA HIS A 20 13.39 5.48 -6.54
C HIS A 20 12.01 4.82 -6.72
N TYR A 21 10.99 5.58 -7.14
CA TYR A 21 9.69 5.05 -7.52
C TYR A 21 9.82 4.12 -8.74
N GLU A 22 10.52 4.55 -9.78
CA GLU A 22 10.84 3.75 -10.96
C GLU A 22 11.63 2.48 -10.60
N ALA A 23 12.71 2.64 -9.84
CA ALA A 23 13.54 1.52 -9.40
C ALA A 23 12.76 0.50 -8.55
N GLY A 24 11.80 0.97 -7.76
CA GLY A 24 10.89 0.13 -6.97
C GLY A 24 10.02 -0.75 -7.84
N MET A 25 9.36 -0.18 -8.84
CA MET A 25 8.53 -0.91 -9.80
C MET A 25 9.36 -1.91 -10.62
N THR A 26 10.49 -1.47 -11.15
CA THR A 26 11.40 -2.31 -11.93
C THR A 26 11.82 -3.56 -11.16
N LYS A 27 12.27 -3.39 -9.92
CA LYS A 27 12.70 -4.52 -9.07
C LYS A 27 11.54 -5.41 -8.66
N SER A 28 10.36 -4.84 -8.39
CA SER A 28 9.16 -5.60 -8.03
C SER A 28 8.72 -6.51 -9.18
N ILE A 29 8.64 -5.98 -10.40
CA ILE A 29 8.26 -6.75 -11.59
C ILE A 29 9.31 -7.82 -11.88
N ALA A 30 10.60 -7.47 -11.88
CA ALA A 30 11.68 -8.42 -12.09
C ALA A 30 11.68 -9.57 -11.07
N LYS A 31 11.35 -9.26 -9.80
CA LYS A 31 11.19 -10.28 -8.76
C LYS A 31 10.06 -11.25 -9.09
N VAL A 32 8.89 -10.74 -9.47
CA VAL A 32 7.73 -11.59 -9.82
C VAL A 32 8.04 -12.44 -11.05
N GLN A 33 8.63 -11.86 -12.09
CA GLN A 33 9.04 -12.58 -13.29
C GLN A 33 10.09 -13.67 -13.00
N SER A 34 10.93 -13.49 -11.98
CA SER A 34 11.90 -14.51 -11.57
C SER A 34 11.26 -15.75 -10.93
N PHE A 35 10.01 -15.70 -10.50
CA PHE A 35 9.36 -16.85 -9.88
C PHE A 35 9.12 -17.97 -10.90
N GLY A 36 8.76 -17.63 -12.14
CA GLY A 36 8.59 -18.59 -13.21
C GLY A 36 9.83 -19.43 -13.49
N SER A 37 11.02 -18.82 -13.42
CA SER A 37 12.28 -19.55 -13.62
C SER A 37 12.68 -20.46 -12.44
N ARG A 38 12.06 -20.27 -11.28
CA ARG A 38 12.30 -21.10 -10.07
C ARG A 38 11.35 -22.28 -9.98
N ASP A 39 10.22 -22.18 -10.62
CA ASP A 39 9.22 -23.23 -10.71
C ASP A 39 9.31 -23.89 -12.10
N GLY A 40 9.88 -25.10 -12.16
CA GLY A 40 10.06 -25.82 -13.40
C GLY A 40 8.76 -26.21 -14.12
N SER A 41 7.60 -26.01 -13.50
CA SER A 41 6.27 -26.20 -14.08
C SER A 41 5.60 -24.90 -14.54
N ALA A 42 6.25 -23.74 -14.36
CA ALA A 42 5.65 -22.46 -14.70
C ALA A 42 5.49 -22.30 -16.21
N ASP A 43 4.28 -21.89 -16.61
CA ASP A 43 3.99 -21.47 -17.98
C ASP A 43 4.34 -20.00 -18.15
N ASN A 44 5.39 -19.73 -18.90
CA ASN A 44 5.85 -18.37 -19.20
C ASN A 44 5.18 -17.76 -20.45
N THR A 45 4.22 -18.45 -21.07
CA THR A 45 3.54 -17.98 -22.30
C THR A 45 2.87 -16.62 -22.09
N PHE A 46 2.43 -16.33 -20.87
CA PHE A 46 1.77 -15.07 -20.50
C PHE A 46 2.71 -14.06 -19.83
N ALA A 47 4.02 -14.33 -19.80
CA ALA A 47 4.96 -13.35 -19.29
C ALA A 47 4.96 -12.08 -20.18
N PRO A 48 4.84 -10.88 -19.62
CA PRO A 48 4.83 -9.66 -20.41
C PRO A 48 6.18 -9.45 -21.11
N ASP A 49 6.12 -8.90 -22.32
CA ASP A 49 7.32 -8.50 -23.05
C ASP A 49 8.10 -7.41 -22.28
N ALA A 50 9.43 -7.44 -22.38
CA ALA A 50 10.28 -6.46 -21.73
C ALA A 50 10.01 -5.02 -22.21
N ALA A 51 9.65 -4.86 -23.49
CA ALA A 51 9.29 -3.56 -24.05
C ALA A 51 7.97 -3.03 -23.47
N ASP A 52 6.98 -3.91 -23.29
CA ASP A 52 5.69 -3.56 -22.68
C ASP A 52 5.86 -3.18 -21.21
N VAL A 53 6.69 -3.91 -20.47
CA VAL A 53 7.04 -3.59 -19.08
C VAL A 53 7.71 -2.22 -19.00
N ALA A 54 8.68 -1.94 -19.85
CA ALA A 54 9.37 -0.66 -19.87
C ALA A 54 8.43 0.50 -20.22
N ALA A 55 7.56 0.32 -21.21
CA ALA A 55 6.55 1.32 -21.58
C ALA A 55 5.55 1.60 -20.46
N TRP A 56 5.10 0.54 -19.77
CA TRP A 56 4.22 0.68 -18.62
C TRP A 56 4.88 1.44 -17.47
N ILE A 57 6.14 1.10 -17.11
CA ILE A 57 6.90 1.80 -16.07
C ILE A 57 7.06 3.28 -16.45
N ALA A 58 7.46 3.58 -17.69
CA ALA A 58 7.61 4.95 -18.16
C ALA A 58 6.29 5.75 -18.06
N SER A 59 5.16 5.12 -18.39
CA SER A 59 3.83 5.74 -18.22
C SER A 59 3.55 6.08 -16.75
N LYS A 60 3.84 5.15 -15.82
CA LYS A 60 3.62 5.37 -14.37
C LYS A 60 4.56 6.45 -13.81
N VAL A 61 5.79 6.51 -14.26
CA VAL A 61 6.72 7.60 -13.92
C VAL A 61 6.22 8.94 -14.46
N GLY A 62 5.67 8.96 -15.68
CA GLY A 62 5.04 10.14 -16.26
C GLY A 62 3.84 10.64 -15.43
N GLU A 63 2.96 9.73 -15.00
CA GLU A 63 1.86 10.03 -14.09
C GLU A 63 2.38 10.63 -12.77
N PHE A 64 3.39 10.00 -12.17
CA PHE A 64 4.01 10.46 -10.93
C PHE A 64 4.62 11.86 -11.06
N ASN A 65 5.34 12.12 -12.14
CA ASN A 65 5.98 13.41 -12.37
C ASN A 65 4.96 14.54 -12.55
N SER A 66 3.85 14.27 -13.23
CA SER A 66 2.77 15.23 -13.48
C SER A 66 1.81 15.41 -12.30
N ALA A 67 1.78 14.46 -11.36
CA ALA A 67 0.91 14.54 -10.19
C ALA A 67 1.31 15.69 -9.25
N ALA A 68 0.31 16.29 -8.59
CA ALA A 68 0.56 17.26 -7.54
C ALA A 68 1.28 16.63 -6.34
N ALA A 69 1.94 17.46 -5.53
CA ALA A 69 2.55 16.99 -4.28
C ALA A 69 1.49 16.55 -3.26
N THR A 70 0.35 17.25 -3.25
CA THR A 70 -0.81 16.96 -2.41
C THR A 70 -2.10 17.19 -3.21
N SER A 71 -3.15 16.47 -2.88
CA SER A 71 -4.48 16.68 -3.45
C SER A 71 -5.56 16.65 -2.37
N GLY A 72 -6.70 17.31 -2.67
CA GLY A 72 -7.86 17.31 -1.79
C GLY A 72 -8.63 16.01 -1.80
N LEU A 73 -9.56 15.88 -0.86
CA LEU A 73 -10.50 14.77 -0.78
C LEU A 73 -11.90 15.24 -1.24
N ASP A 74 -12.67 14.34 -1.80
CA ASP A 74 -14.09 14.53 -2.07
C ASP A 74 -14.94 14.40 -0.79
N ALA A 75 -16.24 14.55 -0.92
CA ALA A 75 -17.18 14.48 0.20
C ALA A 75 -17.26 13.08 0.84
N VAL A 76 -16.79 12.06 0.16
CA VAL A 76 -16.78 10.67 0.64
C VAL A 76 -15.42 10.30 1.24
N GLY A 77 -14.40 11.14 1.02
CA GLY A 77 -13.05 10.98 1.56
C GLY A 77 -12.06 10.36 0.58
N TYR A 78 -12.41 10.18 -0.70
CA TYR A 78 -11.47 9.76 -1.73
C TYR A 78 -10.72 10.94 -2.33
N PRO A 79 -9.50 10.76 -2.85
CA PRO A 79 -8.77 11.84 -3.48
C PRO A 79 -9.49 12.32 -4.76
N THR A 80 -9.67 13.64 -4.89
CA THR A 80 -10.22 14.25 -6.11
C THR A 80 -9.30 14.07 -7.32
N ALA A 81 -8.01 13.93 -7.06
CA ALA A 81 -6.98 13.48 -7.99
C ALA A 81 -5.91 12.76 -7.19
N LYS A 82 -5.24 11.77 -7.79
CA LYS A 82 -4.10 11.10 -7.14
C LYS A 82 -2.94 12.07 -7.01
N ASP A 83 -2.39 12.18 -5.82
CA ASP A 83 -1.12 12.86 -5.61
C ASP A 83 0.06 11.89 -5.68
N LYS A 84 1.29 12.40 -5.51
CA LYS A 84 2.50 11.58 -5.60
C LYS A 84 2.53 10.46 -4.56
N MET A 85 1.98 10.71 -3.37
CA MET A 85 1.93 9.69 -2.32
C MET A 85 0.86 8.62 -2.59
N ASP A 86 -0.26 8.96 -3.24
CA ASP A 86 -1.23 7.95 -3.68
C ASP A 86 -0.62 7.01 -4.72
N LEU A 87 0.04 7.57 -5.73
CA LEU A 87 0.70 6.79 -6.78
C LEU A 87 1.81 5.89 -6.22
N LEU A 88 2.63 6.43 -5.33
CA LEU A 88 3.66 5.67 -4.64
C LEU A 88 3.05 4.55 -3.79
N GLY A 89 2.05 4.89 -3.00
CA GLY A 89 1.37 3.93 -2.12
C GLY A 89 0.70 2.80 -2.88
N GLU A 90 0.07 3.08 -4.03
CA GLU A 90 -0.52 2.04 -4.89
C GLU A 90 0.54 1.04 -5.39
N GLN A 91 1.66 1.54 -5.92
CA GLN A 91 2.72 0.67 -6.42
C GLN A 91 3.42 -0.09 -5.28
N TYR A 92 3.60 0.54 -4.14
CA TYR A 92 4.16 -0.13 -2.97
C TYR A 92 3.21 -1.21 -2.44
N PHE A 93 1.91 -0.93 -2.36
CA PHE A 93 0.89 -1.91 -1.95
C PHE A 93 0.90 -3.15 -2.84
N ILE A 94 0.97 -2.95 -4.17
CA ILE A 94 1.08 -4.06 -5.14
C ILE A 94 2.38 -4.83 -4.94
N ALA A 95 3.52 -4.14 -4.78
CA ALA A 95 4.83 -4.75 -4.59
C ALA A 95 4.92 -5.57 -3.29
N MET A 96 4.10 -5.23 -2.29
CA MET A 96 4.02 -5.92 -1.01
C MET A 96 3.06 -7.13 -1.03
N TYR A 97 2.57 -7.55 -2.19
CA TYR A 97 1.76 -8.77 -2.28
C TYR A 97 2.51 -9.96 -1.68
N GLY A 98 1.87 -10.63 -0.72
CA GLY A 98 2.49 -11.66 0.10
C GLY A 98 3.22 -11.16 1.37
N GLY A 99 3.41 -9.83 1.51
CA GLY A 99 3.98 -9.16 2.68
C GLY A 99 2.93 -8.34 3.45
N ALA A 100 1.80 -8.95 3.80
CA ALA A 100 0.63 -8.27 4.34
C ALA A 100 0.92 -7.39 5.56
N GLY A 101 1.84 -7.79 6.44
CA GLY A 101 2.22 -7.03 7.63
C GLY A 101 2.83 -5.68 7.29
N ASP A 102 3.70 -5.62 6.29
CA ASP A 102 4.36 -4.38 5.89
C ASP A 102 3.40 -3.46 5.15
N ALA A 103 2.55 -4.00 4.27
CA ALA A 103 1.49 -3.23 3.60
C ALA A 103 0.52 -2.62 4.62
N PHE A 104 0.07 -3.41 5.60
CA PHE A 104 -0.80 -2.97 6.68
C PHE A 104 -0.15 -1.85 7.52
N ASN A 105 1.13 -2.02 7.88
CA ASN A 105 1.88 -1.02 8.63
C ASN A 105 2.11 0.27 7.84
N PHE A 106 2.38 0.17 6.54
CA PHE A 106 2.52 1.32 5.67
C PHE A 106 1.23 2.15 5.65
N ILE A 107 0.08 1.52 5.44
CA ILE A 107 -1.21 2.21 5.39
C ILE A 107 -1.52 2.87 6.72
N ARG A 108 -1.35 2.17 7.85
CA ARG A 108 -1.60 2.73 9.18
C ARG A 108 -0.72 3.95 9.50
N ARG A 109 0.55 3.92 9.04
CA ARG A 109 1.50 4.99 9.29
C ARG A 109 1.28 6.20 8.38
N THR A 110 0.96 5.97 7.11
CA THR A 110 0.93 7.03 6.10
C THR A 110 -0.47 7.49 5.73
N GLY A 111 -1.48 6.64 5.89
CA GLY A 111 -2.81 6.86 5.34
C GLY A 111 -2.93 6.66 3.82
N TYR A 112 -1.88 6.18 3.16
CA TYR A 112 -1.82 5.98 1.71
C TYR A 112 -1.77 4.50 1.32
N PRO A 113 -2.21 4.13 0.12
CA PRO A 113 -2.91 4.99 -0.83
C PRO A 113 -4.34 5.29 -0.39
N ARG A 114 -4.81 6.51 -0.62
CA ARG A 114 -6.18 6.95 -0.30
C ARG A 114 -7.22 6.44 -1.30
N THR A 115 -6.78 5.70 -2.30
CA THR A 115 -7.62 5.08 -3.33
C THR A 115 -8.12 3.68 -2.94
N LEU A 116 -7.73 3.16 -1.77
CA LEU A 116 -8.22 1.86 -1.29
C LEU A 116 -9.73 1.93 -1.02
N ALA A 117 -10.43 0.93 -1.54
CA ALA A 117 -11.84 0.77 -1.25
C ALA A 117 -12.05 0.40 0.24
N ARG A 118 -13.15 0.91 0.79
CA ARG A 118 -13.58 0.53 2.14
C ARG A 118 -13.91 -0.96 2.20
N SER A 119 -13.68 -1.55 3.37
CA SER A 119 -14.06 -2.93 3.61
C SER A 119 -15.58 -3.10 3.46
N LEU A 120 -15.97 -4.11 2.69
CA LEU A 120 -17.36 -4.55 2.58
C LEU A 120 -17.71 -5.63 3.63
N ALA A 121 -16.71 -6.07 4.40
CA ALA A 121 -16.95 -7.05 5.45
C ALA A 121 -17.75 -6.43 6.60
N THR A 122 -18.91 -6.98 6.86
CA THR A 122 -19.66 -6.74 8.11
C THR A 122 -19.20 -7.80 9.11
N PRO A 123 -19.27 -7.59 10.40
CA PRO A 123 -20.34 -6.89 11.09
C PRO A 123 -19.93 -5.73 12.02
N THR A 124 -18.71 -5.63 12.49
CA THR A 124 -18.43 -4.69 13.57
C THR A 124 -17.88 -3.35 13.09
N GLU A 125 -17.44 -3.27 11.84
CA GLU A 125 -16.66 -2.12 11.37
C GLU A 125 -16.72 -1.92 9.86
N SER A 126 -17.92 -2.06 9.28
CA SER A 126 -18.10 -1.76 7.86
C SER A 126 -17.68 -0.33 7.56
N GLY A 127 -16.76 -0.18 6.63
CA GLY A 127 -16.37 1.12 6.10
C GLY A 127 -15.14 1.75 6.71
N SER A 128 -14.46 1.14 7.70
CA SER A 128 -13.20 1.64 8.21
C SER A 128 -12.02 0.70 7.91
N PHE A 129 -10.83 1.27 7.79
CA PHE A 129 -9.61 0.50 7.70
C PHE A 129 -9.19 0.06 9.10
N PRO A 130 -8.94 -1.25 9.36
CA PRO A 130 -8.61 -1.72 10.69
C PRO A 130 -7.27 -1.13 11.17
N ARG A 131 -7.27 -0.53 12.36
CA ARG A 131 -6.07 0.01 13.01
C ARG A 131 -5.36 -1.02 13.86
N THR A 132 -6.05 -2.09 14.22
CA THR A 132 -5.54 -3.18 15.04
C THR A 132 -6.11 -4.50 14.57
N ILE A 133 -5.68 -5.57 15.20
CA ILE A 133 -6.16 -6.94 14.96
C ILE A 133 -6.79 -7.41 16.27
N LEU A 134 -7.89 -8.15 16.20
CA LEU A 134 -8.49 -8.80 17.35
C LEU A 134 -7.51 -9.83 17.96
N TYR A 135 -7.61 -10.03 19.24
CA TYR A 135 -6.86 -11.12 19.87
C TYR A 135 -7.37 -12.47 19.38
N PRO A 136 -6.50 -13.47 19.22
CA PRO A 136 -6.93 -14.83 18.88
C PRO A 136 -7.97 -15.33 19.89
N SER A 137 -9.02 -15.97 19.40
CA SER A 137 -10.10 -16.46 20.26
C SER A 137 -9.62 -17.44 21.34
N GLY A 138 -8.62 -18.26 21.01
CA GLY A 138 -7.99 -19.16 21.97
C GLY A 138 -7.32 -18.44 23.13
N GLU A 139 -6.63 -17.32 22.85
CA GLU A 139 -6.00 -16.51 23.90
C GLU A 139 -7.05 -15.88 24.83
N VAL A 140 -8.09 -15.31 24.25
CA VAL A 140 -9.17 -14.69 25.03
C VAL A 140 -9.93 -15.73 25.88
N ALA A 141 -10.09 -16.96 25.38
CA ALA A 141 -10.80 -18.01 26.09
C ALA A 141 -9.99 -18.61 27.26
N THR A 142 -8.66 -18.59 27.18
CA THR A 142 -7.80 -19.27 28.15
C THR A 142 -7.07 -18.33 29.11
N ASN A 143 -6.94 -17.05 28.76
CA ASN A 143 -6.23 -16.07 29.56
C ASN A 143 -7.19 -15.10 30.25
N PRO A 144 -7.44 -15.25 31.57
CA PRO A 144 -8.40 -14.43 32.29
C PRO A 144 -8.00 -12.95 32.41
N ASN A 145 -6.76 -12.61 32.07
CA ASN A 145 -6.25 -11.24 32.13
C ASN A 145 -6.41 -10.48 30.80
N ILE A 146 -6.93 -11.14 29.75
CA ILE A 146 -7.11 -10.52 28.43
C ILE A 146 -8.60 -10.49 28.10
N LEU A 147 -9.09 -9.27 27.89
CA LEU A 147 -10.42 -9.06 27.33
C LEU A 147 -10.28 -8.80 25.82
N GLN A 148 -11.23 -9.33 25.04
CA GLN A 148 -11.27 -9.04 23.62
C GLN A 148 -11.41 -7.54 23.37
N ARG A 149 -10.76 -7.05 22.32
CA ARG A 149 -10.96 -5.68 21.85
C ARG A 149 -12.40 -5.50 21.39
N LEU A 150 -12.98 -4.34 21.72
CA LEU A 150 -14.36 -4.03 21.35
C LEU A 150 -14.48 -3.72 19.84
N ASP A 151 -13.41 -3.20 19.27
CA ASP A 151 -13.37 -2.78 17.87
C ASP A 151 -11.94 -2.90 17.27
N LEU A 152 -11.84 -2.62 15.98
CA LEU A 152 -10.58 -2.60 15.24
C LEU A 152 -9.98 -1.18 15.11
N ASN A 153 -10.60 -0.15 15.71
CA ASN A 153 -10.17 1.25 15.58
C ASN A 153 -9.13 1.67 16.61
N THR A 154 -8.87 0.82 17.61
CA THR A 154 -7.85 1.11 18.64
C THR A 154 -6.49 1.25 17.98
N LYS A 155 -5.91 2.46 18.07
CA LYS A 155 -4.60 2.77 17.51
C LYS A 155 -3.49 2.15 18.35
N VAL A 156 -2.45 1.66 17.68
CA VAL A 156 -1.18 1.30 18.34
C VAL A 156 -0.36 2.56 18.61
N PHE A 157 0.61 2.49 19.52
CA PHE A 157 1.34 3.66 20.02
C PHE A 157 2.05 4.50 18.94
N TRP A 158 2.41 3.90 17.80
CA TRP A 158 3.07 4.57 16.69
C TRP A 158 2.11 4.97 15.55
N ASP A 159 0.83 4.64 15.66
CA ASP A 159 -0.16 5.02 14.66
C ASP A 159 -0.46 6.51 14.76
N THR A 160 -0.03 7.28 13.77
CA THR A 160 -0.18 8.74 13.74
C THR A 160 -1.64 9.18 13.61
N GLY A 161 -2.54 8.26 13.33
CA GLY A 161 -3.96 8.56 13.15
C GLY A 161 -4.29 9.30 11.87
N VAL A 162 -3.40 9.26 10.88
CA VAL A 162 -3.69 9.82 9.55
C VAL A 162 -4.94 9.16 9.01
N THR A 163 -5.89 9.97 8.61
CA THR A 163 -7.15 9.50 8.02
C THR A 163 -6.93 9.05 6.59
N ASN A 164 -7.58 7.97 6.23
CA ASN A 164 -7.63 7.41 4.88
C ASN A 164 -9.10 7.22 4.53
N PRO A 165 -9.53 7.32 3.27
CA PRO A 165 -10.92 7.07 2.87
C PRO A 165 -11.46 5.72 3.30
N ALA A 166 -10.57 4.75 3.48
CA ALA A 166 -10.92 3.43 4.01
C ALA A 166 -11.11 3.42 5.54
N ASN A 167 -10.90 4.54 6.22
CA ASN A 167 -11.06 4.68 7.69
C ASN A 167 -12.43 5.22 8.07
#